data_b37cee1ba46c5c465a2816f57599015c
#
_entry.id   b37cee1ba46c5c465a2816f57599015c
#
_cell.length_a   1.000
_cell.length_b   1.000
_cell.length_c   1.000
_cell.angle_alpha   90.00
_cell.angle_beta   90.00
_cell.angle_gamma   90.00
#
_symmetry.space_group_name_H-M   'P 1'
#
loop_
_entity.id
_entity.type
_entity.pdbx_description
1 polymer ?
#
loop_
_entity_poly.entity_id
_entity_poly.type
_entity_poly.pdbx_seq_one_letter_code
_entity_poly.pdbx_strand_id
1 'polypeptide(L)'
;MTSSRHRGVRESGSQGSRIFRGLANPSGEPGVETFVLIHGSWHDGAAWEPTILELVKGGHKAYAPTIAGHGKGVNKRVNHADCTKSIVDYIVGQNLSNFVLVGHSFGGTVISKVAEAIPERIKRLVFLNGFVLRNGHSLNDETPSHYQALFDKLAAESPDDTVMIPFPIWREAFINDADIEVAKWTHSQLSPEPYQPCKDKLDLKKFYSLSTPKSYINCTEDTALPPGEWAWHPRMSSRLGLYRLVQMPGSHEVIYTNPKGLAAKIIEAGRD
;
A
#
# COMPACT_ATOMS: atom_id res chain seq x y z
N MET A 1 17.27 -56.27 16.23
CA MET A 1 15.96 -56.22 15.57
C MET A 1 15.11 -55.17 16.29
N THR A 2 15.21 -53.93 15.92
CA THR A 2 14.31 -52.86 16.42
C THR A 2 14.16 -51.82 15.31
N SER A 3 12.99 -51.79 14.72
CA SER A 3 12.56 -50.93 13.66
C SER A 3 12.24 -49.52 14.21
N SER A 4 12.97 -48.52 13.80
CA SER A 4 12.70 -47.12 14.11
C SER A 4 11.88 -46.52 12.96
N ARG A 5 10.62 -46.15 13.23
CA ARG A 5 9.73 -45.42 12.30
C ARG A 5 9.99 -43.93 12.45
N HIS A 6 10.59 -43.33 11.43
CA HIS A 6 10.60 -41.88 11.29
C HIS A 6 9.20 -41.39 10.87
N ARG A 7 8.55 -40.62 11.73
CA ARG A 7 7.38 -39.82 11.36
C ARG A 7 7.89 -38.52 10.72
N GLY A 8 7.61 -38.33 9.44
CA GLY A 8 7.81 -37.05 8.77
C GLY A 8 6.80 -36.04 9.29
N VAL A 9 7.30 -34.99 9.89
CA VAL A 9 6.55 -33.78 10.20
C VAL A 9 6.40 -33.00 8.90
N ARG A 10 5.18 -32.89 8.38
CA ARG A 10 4.87 -31.94 7.30
C ARG A 10 4.77 -30.56 7.93
N GLU A 11 5.73 -29.71 7.67
CA GLU A 11 5.62 -28.28 7.93
C GLU A 11 4.63 -27.68 6.93
N SER A 12 3.47 -27.32 7.40
CA SER A 12 2.53 -26.47 6.70
C SER A 12 3.09 -25.06 6.75
N GLY A 13 3.68 -24.58 5.65
CA GLY A 13 4.11 -23.20 5.52
C GLY A 13 2.93 -22.26 5.54
N SER A 14 2.57 -21.72 6.71
CA SER A 14 1.73 -20.56 6.81
C SER A 14 2.54 -19.36 6.34
N GLN A 15 2.11 -18.72 5.25
CA GLN A 15 2.62 -17.41 4.86
C GLN A 15 2.24 -16.40 5.94
N GLY A 16 3.12 -16.25 6.94
CA GLY A 16 2.91 -15.38 8.07
C GLY A 16 3.20 -13.93 7.68
N SER A 17 2.20 -13.07 7.81
CA SER A 17 2.43 -11.64 7.93
C SER A 17 3.39 -11.41 9.11
N ARG A 18 4.52 -10.75 8.86
CA ARG A 18 5.48 -10.43 9.92
C ARG A 18 4.86 -9.38 10.84
N ILE A 19 4.58 -9.77 12.08
CA ILE A 19 4.14 -8.85 13.13
C ILE A 19 5.39 -8.36 13.84
N PHE A 20 5.77 -7.11 13.62
CA PHE A 20 6.75 -6.45 14.45
C PHE A 20 6.05 -5.93 15.71
N ARG A 21 6.14 -6.68 16.80
CA ARG A 21 5.74 -6.18 18.12
C ARG A 21 6.92 -5.43 18.71
N GLY A 22 6.86 -4.10 18.70
CA GLY A 22 7.69 -3.29 19.58
C GLY A 22 7.42 -3.68 21.02
N LEU A 23 8.44 -3.68 21.87
CA LEU A 23 8.30 -3.90 23.31
C LEU A 23 7.24 -2.93 23.83
N ALA A 24 6.15 -3.46 24.36
CA ALA A 24 5.07 -2.67 24.91
C ALA A 24 5.62 -1.79 26.04
N ASN A 25 5.52 -0.47 25.88
CA ASN A 25 5.74 0.45 26.96
C ASN A 25 4.55 0.29 27.91
N PRO A 26 4.72 -0.12 29.18
CA PRO A 26 3.60 -0.44 30.08
C PRO A 26 2.88 0.79 30.64
N SER A 27 3.33 1.99 30.31
CA SER A 27 2.64 3.24 30.67
C SER A 27 1.76 3.66 29.51
N GLY A 28 0.44 3.79 29.73
CA GLY A 28 -0.51 4.40 28.81
C GLY A 28 -0.18 5.87 28.58
N GLU A 29 0.96 6.15 27.93
CA GLU A 29 1.39 7.50 27.60
C GLU A 29 0.52 8.08 26.50
N PRO A 30 0.06 9.34 26.64
CA PRO A 30 -0.61 10.04 25.56
C PRO A 30 0.36 10.19 24.38
N GLY A 31 0.06 9.56 23.26
CA GLY A 31 0.85 9.67 22.02
C GLY A 31 1.16 8.39 21.27
N VAL A 32 0.85 7.19 21.79
CA VAL A 32 1.06 5.93 21.05
C VAL A 32 -0.05 5.74 20.01
N GLU A 33 0.31 5.84 18.75
CA GLU A 33 -0.60 5.59 17.63
C GLU A 33 -0.42 4.18 17.07
N THR A 34 -1.48 3.67 16.46
CA THR A 34 -1.44 2.42 15.70
C THR A 34 -1.60 2.74 14.21
N PHE A 35 -0.70 2.23 13.39
CA PHE A 35 -0.71 2.39 11.96
C PHE A 35 -0.93 1.05 11.25
N VAL A 36 -1.78 1.05 10.23
CA VAL A 36 -1.94 -0.07 9.29
C VAL A 36 -1.55 0.44 7.92
N LEU A 37 -0.50 -0.14 7.33
CA LEU A 37 0.18 0.35 6.13
C LEU A 37 -0.11 -0.58 4.97
N ILE A 38 -0.78 -0.07 3.93
CA ILE A 38 -1.19 -0.83 2.76
C ILE A 38 -0.31 -0.43 1.58
N HIS A 39 0.38 -1.42 1.02
CA HIS A 39 1.37 -1.23 -0.05
C HIS A 39 0.72 -0.91 -1.41
N GLY A 40 1.54 -0.44 -2.34
CA GLY A 40 1.19 -0.18 -3.73
C GLY A 40 1.34 -1.42 -4.62
N SER A 41 1.18 -1.19 -5.93
CA SER A 41 1.38 -2.22 -6.96
C SER A 41 2.79 -2.82 -6.89
N TRP A 42 2.91 -4.08 -7.32
CA TRP A 42 4.15 -4.88 -7.37
C TRP A 42 4.77 -5.23 -6.03
N HIS A 43 4.38 -4.60 -4.94
CA HIS A 43 4.90 -4.79 -3.58
C HIS A 43 4.14 -5.87 -2.81
N ASP A 44 4.65 -6.14 -1.62
CA ASP A 44 3.97 -6.82 -0.53
C ASP A 44 4.19 -6.05 0.78
N GLY A 45 3.70 -6.58 1.89
CA GLY A 45 3.82 -5.92 3.18
C GLY A 45 5.27 -5.68 3.65
N ALA A 46 6.24 -6.46 3.15
CA ALA A 46 7.65 -6.30 3.52
C ALA A 46 8.26 -4.98 3.02
N ALA A 47 7.70 -4.37 1.97
CA ALA A 47 8.15 -3.07 1.49
C ALA A 47 8.10 -1.98 2.59
N TRP A 48 7.24 -2.15 3.58
CA TRP A 48 7.09 -1.21 4.68
C TRP A 48 8.06 -1.43 5.85
N GLU A 49 8.87 -2.52 5.86
CA GLU A 49 9.77 -2.84 6.98
C GLU A 49 10.64 -1.65 7.43
N PRO A 50 11.32 -0.90 6.51
CA PRO A 50 12.14 0.23 6.93
C PRO A 50 11.33 1.34 7.62
N THR A 51 10.14 1.64 7.13
CA THR A 51 9.24 2.65 7.72
C THR A 51 8.67 2.17 9.05
N ILE A 52 8.29 0.89 9.16
CA ILE A 52 7.81 0.28 10.41
C ILE A 52 8.85 0.41 11.52
N LEU A 53 10.12 0.12 11.21
CA LEU A 53 11.21 0.25 12.18
C LEU A 53 11.31 1.68 12.75
N GLU A 54 11.14 2.69 11.93
CA GLU A 54 11.18 4.09 12.36
C GLU A 54 9.92 4.47 13.17
N LEU A 55 8.72 4.00 12.79
CA LEU A 55 7.51 4.20 13.57
C LEU A 55 7.60 3.53 14.96
N VAL A 56 8.14 2.31 15.02
CA VAL A 56 8.32 1.57 16.27
C VAL A 56 9.38 2.22 17.17
N LYS A 57 10.50 2.74 16.61
CA LYS A 57 11.47 3.55 17.33
C LYS A 57 10.82 4.82 17.93
N GLY A 58 9.82 5.38 17.25
CA GLY A 58 9.00 6.49 17.73
C GLY A 58 7.98 6.12 18.81
N GLY A 59 7.92 4.85 19.25
CA GLY A 59 6.99 4.37 20.26
C GLY A 59 5.60 3.98 19.74
N HIS A 60 5.40 3.94 18.43
CA HIS A 60 4.14 3.61 17.80
C HIS A 60 4.02 2.11 17.48
N LYS A 61 2.80 1.65 17.16
CA LYS A 61 2.52 0.30 16.64
C LYS A 61 2.29 0.39 15.14
N ALA A 62 2.86 -0.53 14.37
CA ALA A 62 2.67 -0.55 12.93
C ALA A 62 2.48 -1.99 12.40
N TYR A 63 1.58 -2.14 11.46
CA TYR A 63 1.20 -3.39 10.82
C TYR A 63 1.19 -3.19 9.31
N ALA A 64 1.73 -4.13 8.55
CA ALA A 64 1.72 -4.09 7.09
C ALA A 64 1.29 -5.44 6.52
N PRO A 65 -0.02 -5.68 6.40
CA PRO A 65 -0.51 -6.88 5.74
C PRO A 65 -0.21 -6.84 4.24
N THR A 66 -0.01 -8.02 3.66
CA THR A 66 0.07 -8.18 2.21
C THR A 66 -1.34 -8.31 1.63
N ILE A 67 -1.65 -7.53 0.60
CA ILE A 67 -2.90 -7.58 -0.15
C ILE A 67 -2.99 -8.94 -0.89
N ALA A 68 -4.16 -9.56 -0.95
CA ALA A 68 -4.37 -10.77 -1.73
C ALA A 68 -3.88 -10.60 -3.18
N GLY A 69 -3.28 -11.64 -3.72
CA GLY A 69 -2.70 -11.63 -5.07
C GLY A 69 -1.32 -10.98 -5.17
N HIS A 70 -0.81 -10.34 -4.12
CA HIS A 70 0.50 -9.67 -4.12
C HIS A 70 1.58 -10.52 -3.43
N GLY A 71 2.84 -10.24 -3.77
CA GLY A 71 3.99 -11.05 -3.34
C GLY A 71 4.34 -12.18 -4.30
N LYS A 72 5.48 -12.83 -4.07
CA LYS A 72 6.02 -13.90 -4.93
C LYS A 72 5.35 -15.24 -4.63
N GLY A 73 5.07 -16.03 -5.66
CA GLY A 73 4.60 -17.41 -5.51
C GLY A 73 3.13 -17.56 -5.06
N VAL A 74 2.35 -16.49 -5.07
CA VAL A 74 0.92 -16.51 -4.71
C VAL A 74 0.02 -16.54 -5.95
N ASN A 75 -1.22 -17.00 -5.77
CA ASN A 75 -2.25 -16.92 -6.82
C ASN A 75 -2.51 -15.46 -7.20
N LYS A 76 -2.35 -15.14 -8.48
CA LYS A 76 -2.55 -13.80 -9.06
C LYS A 76 -3.97 -13.54 -9.57
N ARG A 77 -4.81 -14.56 -9.64
CA ARG A 77 -6.19 -14.45 -10.11
C ARG A 77 -7.10 -13.97 -9.00
N VAL A 78 -7.06 -12.68 -8.77
CA VAL A 78 -7.85 -11.94 -7.77
C VAL A 78 -8.50 -10.72 -8.42
N ASN A 79 -9.58 -10.24 -7.85
CA ASN A 79 -10.21 -8.97 -8.18
C ASN A 79 -10.03 -7.95 -7.04
N HIS A 80 -10.50 -6.71 -7.24
CA HIS A 80 -10.35 -5.66 -6.22
C HIS A 80 -11.12 -5.97 -4.92
N ALA A 81 -12.25 -6.70 -5.01
CA ALA A 81 -12.99 -7.11 -3.83
C ALA A 81 -12.20 -8.12 -2.98
N ASP A 82 -11.47 -9.05 -3.62
CA ASP A 82 -10.57 -9.97 -2.93
C ASP A 82 -9.44 -9.22 -2.23
N CYS A 83 -8.86 -8.21 -2.90
CA CYS A 83 -7.84 -7.33 -2.31
C CYS A 83 -8.38 -6.62 -1.06
N THR A 84 -9.55 -6.00 -1.17
CA THR A 84 -10.21 -5.32 -0.04
C THR A 84 -10.51 -6.29 1.10
N LYS A 85 -11.10 -7.44 0.78
CA LYS A 85 -11.48 -8.45 1.77
C LYS A 85 -10.28 -8.95 2.57
N SER A 86 -9.14 -9.18 1.92
CA SER A 86 -7.94 -9.68 2.60
C SER A 86 -7.44 -8.71 3.69
N ILE A 87 -7.55 -7.40 3.44
CA ILE A 87 -7.16 -6.38 4.41
C ILE A 87 -8.20 -6.26 5.54
N VAL A 88 -9.48 -6.30 5.21
CA VAL A 88 -10.55 -6.31 6.23
C VAL A 88 -10.41 -7.53 7.15
N ASP A 89 -10.24 -8.72 6.57
CA ASP A 89 -10.07 -9.96 7.34
C ASP A 89 -8.86 -9.90 8.27
N TYR A 90 -7.74 -9.33 7.79
CA TYR A 90 -6.55 -9.13 8.60
C TYR A 90 -6.83 -8.19 9.79
N ILE A 91 -7.41 -7.02 9.52
CA ILE A 91 -7.71 -6.01 10.56
C ILE A 91 -8.66 -6.59 11.62
N VAL A 92 -9.72 -7.27 11.19
CA VAL A 92 -10.69 -7.89 12.09
C VAL A 92 -10.05 -9.06 12.87
N GLY A 93 -9.28 -9.91 12.17
CA GLY A 93 -8.60 -11.05 12.80
C GLY A 93 -7.56 -10.65 13.85
N GLN A 94 -6.89 -9.50 13.66
CA GLN A 94 -5.98 -8.90 14.64
C GLN A 94 -6.70 -8.03 15.69
N ASN A 95 -8.03 -7.92 15.60
CA ASN A 95 -8.87 -7.06 16.45
C ASN A 95 -8.34 -5.61 16.56
N LEU A 96 -7.89 -5.04 15.44
CA LEU A 96 -7.40 -3.66 15.40
C LEU A 96 -8.57 -2.67 15.35
N SER A 97 -8.45 -1.59 16.11
CA SER A 97 -9.39 -0.48 16.13
C SER A 97 -8.67 0.83 16.50
N ASN A 98 -9.26 1.97 16.18
CA ASN A 98 -8.71 3.30 16.43
C ASN A 98 -7.29 3.46 15.86
N PHE A 99 -7.11 3.05 14.61
CA PHE A 99 -5.82 3.12 13.90
C PHE A 99 -5.86 4.10 12.73
N VAL A 100 -4.69 4.57 12.34
CA VAL A 100 -4.47 5.32 11.10
C VAL A 100 -4.23 4.32 9.97
N LEU A 101 -5.08 4.36 8.94
CA LEU A 101 -4.96 3.50 7.77
C LEU A 101 -4.27 4.26 6.65
N VAL A 102 -3.08 3.79 6.27
CA VAL A 102 -2.23 4.42 5.25
C VAL A 102 -2.26 3.58 3.98
N GLY A 103 -2.51 4.20 2.83
CA GLY A 103 -2.48 3.53 1.53
C GLY A 103 -1.53 4.23 0.56
N HIS A 104 -0.53 3.49 0.09
CA HIS A 104 0.43 3.93 -0.91
C HIS A 104 -0.05 3.54 -2.32
N SER A 105 -0.02 4.47 -3.26
CA SER A 105 -0.28 4.17 -4.68
C SER A 105 -1.60 3.41 -4.90
N PHE A 106 -1.59 2.20 -5.48
CA PHE A 106 -2.73 1.28 -5.58
C PHE A 106 -3.44 1.06 -4.24
N GLY A 107 -2.67 0.99 -3.15
CA GLY A 107 -3.20 0.86 -1.79
C GLY A 107 -4.22 1.94 -1.42
N GLY A 108 -4.18 3.10 -2.07
CA GLY A 108 -5.20 4.15 -1.92
C GLY A 108 -6.60 3.69 -2.33
N THR A 109 -6.70 2.87 -3.40
CA THR A 109 -7.98 2.29 -3.85
C THR A 109 -8.51 1.28 -2.83
N VAL A 110 -7.60 0.48 -2.27
CA VAL A 110 -7.92 -0.56 -1.28
C VAL A 110 -8.41 0.06 0.02
N ILE A 111 -7.69 1.07 0.57
CA ILE A 111 -8.11 1.71 1.83
C ILE A 111 -9.43 2.45 1.70
N SER A 112 -9.77 2.95 0.50
CA SER A 112 -11.09 3.55 0.24
C SER A 112 -12.21 2.54 0.44
N LYS A 113 -12.05 1.31 -0.07
CA LYS A 113 -13.03 0.24 0.08
C LYS A 113 -13.02 -0.39 1.48
N VAL A 114 -11.86 -0.49 2.13
CA VAL A 114 -11.75 -0.93 3.54
C VAL A 114 -12.50 0.04 4.45
N ALA A 115 -12.38 1.36 4.20
CA ALA A 115 -13.11 2.37 4.95
C ALA A 115 -14.63 2.26 4.81
N GLU A 116 -15.13 1.81 3.65
CA GLU A 116 -16.57 1.53 3.50
C GLU A 116 -17.03 0.32 4.32
N ALA A 117 -16.15 -0.68 4.47
CA ALA A 117 -16.47 -1.93 5.16
C ALA A 117 -16.46 -1.81 6.68
N ILE A 118 -15.46 -1.12 7.25
CA ILE A 118 -15.21 -1.03 8.70
C ILE A 118 -14.88 0.40 9.16
N PRO A 119 -15.70 1.40 8.81
CA PRO A 119 -15.38 2.81 9.08
C PRO A 119 -15.21 3.11 10.57
N GLU A 120 -15.93 2.40 11.43
CA GLU A 120 -15.91 2.57 12.90
C GLU A 120 -14.59 2.19 13.55
N ARG A 121 -13.74 1.43 12.85
CA ARG A 121 -12.44 1.02 13.35
C ARG A 121 -11.33 2.00 13.00
N ILE A 122 -11.57 2.90 12.05
CA ILE A 122 -10.55 3.76 11.44
C ILE A 122 -10.58 5.15 12.06
N LYS A 123 -9.46 5.55 12.69
CA LYS A 123 -9.26 6.89 13.22
C LYS A 123 -9.11 7.93 12.09
N ARG A 124 -8.28 7.62 11.10
CA ARG A 124 -7.96 8.52 9.97
C ARG A 124 -7.47 7.72 8.77
N LEU A 125 -7.78 8.19 7.58
CA LEU A 125 -7.22 7.71 6.31
C LEU A 125 -6.06 8.61 5.88
N VAL A 126 -4.96 7.99 5.44
CA VAL A 126 -3.79 8.69 4.89
C VAL A 126 -3.47 8.12 3.52
N PHE A 127 -3.49 8.93 2.50
CA PHE A 127 -3.12 8.58 1.14
C PHE A 127 -1.70 9.07 0.88
N LEU A 128 -0.75 8.15 0.71
CA LEU A 128 0.64 8.45 0.34
C LEU A 128 0.77 8.31 -1.18
N ASN A 129 0.84 9.43 -1.91
CA ASN A 129 0.75 9.43 -3.37
C ASN A 129 -0.20 8.34 -3.87
N GLY A 130 -1.36 8.27 -3.20
CA GLY A 130 -2.35 7.22 -3.36
C GLY A 130 -3.42 7.60 -4.37
N PHE A 131 -3.90 6.60 -5.09
CA PHE A 131 -5.05 6.80 -5.96
C PHE A 131 -6.32 7.08 -5.14
N VAL A 132 -6.97 8.19 -5.44
CA VAL A 132 -8.31 8.55 -4.98
C VAL A 132 -9.20 8.54 -6.22
N LEU A 133 -9.85 7.41 -6.49
CA LEU A 133 -10.61 7.21 -7.71
C LEU A 133 -11.92 7.99 -7.68
N ARG A 134 -12.39 8.46 -8.83
CA ARG A 134 -13.77 8.91 -8.98
C ARG A 134 -14.72 7.73 -8.83
N ASN A 135 -15.92 8.01 -8.34
CA ASN A 135 -16.96 6.98 -8.27
C ASN A 135 -17.23 6.37 -9.65
N GLY A 136 -17.23 5.06 -9.75
CA GLY A 136 -17.44 4.32 -10.99
C GLY A 136 -16.20 4.20 -11.89
N HIS A 137 -15.04 4.71 -11.47
CA HIS A 137 -13.77 4.55 -12.18
C HIS A 137 -12.96 3.38 -11.65
N SER A 138 -12.12 2.85 -12.51
CA SER A 138 -11.02 1.94 -12.18
C SER A 138 -9.72 2.71 -12.00
N LEU A 139 -8.67 2.06 -11.51
CA LEU A 139 -7.33 2.65 -11.47
C LEU A 139 -6.86 3.00 -12.89
N ASN A 140 -7.10 2.11 -13.86
CA ASN A 140 -6.72 2.34 -15.24
C ASN A 140 -7.37 3.59 -15.83
N ASP A 141 -8.63 3.88 -15.50
CA ASP A 141 -9.30 5.12 -15.94
C ASP A 141 -8.60 6.39 -15.43
N GLU A 142 -7.75 6.27 -14.41
CA GLU A 142 -7.04 7.38 -13.78
C GLU A 142 -5.55 7.43 -14.14
N THR A 143 -5.10 6.59 -15.09
CA THR A 143 -3.73 6.58 -15.61
C THR A 143 -3.66 7.11 -17.04
N PRO A 144 -2.53 7.72 -17.46
CA PRO A 144 -2.33 8.15 -18.85
C PRO A 144 -2.49 7.00 -19.84
N SER A 145 -2.99 7.29 -21.03
CA SER A 145 -3.26 6.28 -22.07
C SER A 145 -2.05 5.44 -22.47
N HIS A 146 -0.84 6.01 -22.42
CA HIS A 146 0.38 5.26 -22.71
C HIS A 146 0.70 4.20 -21.66
N TYR A 147 0.38 4.45 -20.36
CA TYR A 147 0.48 3.42 -19.33
C TYR A 147 -0.59 2.35 -19.50
N GLN A 148 -1.82 2.74 -19.82
CA GLN A 148 -2.90 1.77 -20.08
C GLN A 148 -2.49 0.82 -21.22
N ALA A 149 -2.04 1.37 -22.36
CA ALA A 149 -1.58 0.57 -23.50
C ALA A 149 -0.40 -0.35 -23.18
N LEU A 150 0.55 0.13 -22.37
CA LEU A 150 1.69 -0.69 -21.93
C LEU A 150 1.23 -1.83 -21.02
N PHE A 151 0.40 -1.54 -20.03
CA PHE A 151 -0.03 -2.54 -19.05
C PHE A 151 -0.98 -3.57 -19.69
N ASP A 152 -1.87 -3.15 -20.59
CA ASP A 152 -2.71 -4.07 -21.39
C ASP A 152 -1.84 -5.04 -22.18
N LYS A 153 -0.78 -4.53 -22.83
CA LYS A 153 0.15 -5.37 -23.59
C LYS A 153 0.89 -6.36 -22.67
N LEU A 154 1.47 -5.88 -21.57
CA LEU A 154 2.22 -6.74 -20.65
C LEU A 154 1.33 -7.82 -20.01
N ALA A 155 0.11 -7.46 -19.66
CA ALA A 155 -0.86 -8.42 -19.13
C ALA A 155 -1.28 -9.48 -20.16
N ALA A 156 -1.51 -9.08 -21.42
CA ALA A 156 -1.83 -9.99 -22.51
C ALA A 156 -0.69 -10.97 -22.82
N GLU A 157 0.56 -10.58 -22.60
CA GLU A 157 1.75 -11.42 -22.77
C GLU A 157 2.03 -12.31 -21.54
N SER A 158 1.35 -12.07 -20.42
CA SER A 158 1.52 -12.80 -19.17
C SER A 158 0.55 -14.00 -19.08
N PRO A 159 0.99 -15.17 -18.61
CA PRO A 159 0.11 -16.34 -18.47
C PRO A 159 -0.97 -16.17 -17.38
N ASP A 160 -0.76 -15.24 -16.45
CA ASP A 160 -1.59 -15.05 -15.27
C ASP A 160 -2.33 -13.68 -15.25
N ASP A 161 -2.44 -12.99 -16.39
CA ASP A 161 -2.99 -11.62 -16.48
C ASP A 161 -2.34 -10.69 -15.46
N THR A 162 -1.01 -10.63 -15.48
CA THR A 162 -0.20 -9.82 -14.57
C THR A 162 0.67 -8.84 -15.32
N VAL A 163 1.04 -7.76 -14.63
CA VAL A 163 1.94 -6.73 -15.14
C VAL A 163 3.20 -6.68 -14.29
N MET A 164 4.37 -6.88 -14.92
CA MET A 164 5.65 -6.57 -14.28
C MET A 164 6.20 -5.29 -14.87
N ILE A 165 6.44 -4.29 -14.01
CA ILE A 165 6.95 -2.99 -14.44
C ILE A 165 8.36 -3.14 -15.03
N PRO A 166 8.65 -2.66 -16.26
CA PRO A 166 9.99 -2.69 -16.82
C PRO A 166 10.97 -1.86 -16.01
N PHE A 167 12.20 -2.37 -15.82
CA PHE A 167 13.23 -1.68 -15.02
C PHE A 167 13.50 -0.23 -15.45
N PRO A 168 13.59 0.14 -16.75
CA PRO A 168 13.79 1.52 -17.13
C PRO A 168 12.67 2.45 -16.63
N ILE A 169 11.42 2.01 -16.67
CA ILE A 169 10.28 2.81 -16.16
C ILE A 169 10.34 2.89 -14.64
N TRP A 170 10.62 1.77 -13.97
CA TRP A 170 10.83 1.77 -12.52
C TRP A 170 11.88 2.79 -12.10
N ARG A 171 13.06 2.74 -12.75
CA ARG A 171 14.20 3.63 -12.45
C ARG A 171 13.89 5.10 -12.68
N GLU A 172 13.28 5.44 -13.82
CA GLU A 172 13.13 6.82 -14.23
C GLU A 172 11.86 7.49 -13.71
N ALA A 173 10.78 6.74 -13.49
CA ALA A 173 9.50 7.30 -13.10
C ALA A 173 9.12 7.04 -11.63
N PHE A 174 9.47 5.87 -11.08
CA PHE A 174 9.01 5.46 -9.75
C PHE A 174 10.05 5.72 -8.66
N ILE A 175 11.33 5.44 -8.92
CA ILE A 175 12.41 5.59 -7.93
C ILE A 175 13.54 6.51 -8.46
N ASN A 176 13.14 7.61 -9.05
CA ASN A 176 14.02 8.56 -9.74
C ASN A 176 15.01 9.30 -8.81
N ASP A 177 14.81 9.25 -7.50
CA ASP A 177 15.68 9.84 -6.47
C ASP A 177 16.75 8.86 -5.91
N ALA A 178 16.71 7.56 -6.30
CA ALA A 178 17.70 6.57 -5.86
C ALA A 178 18.90 6.48 -6.79
N ASP A 179 20.02 5.94 -6.27
CA ASP A 179 21.10 5.48 -7.13
C ASP A 179 20.74 4.20 -7.89
N ILE A 180 21.57 3.84 -8.89
CA ILE A 180 21.28 2.71 -9.77
C ILE A 180 21.26 1.36 -9.04
N GLU A 181 22.07 1.18 -8.00
CA GLU A 181 22.15 -0.08 -7.26
C GLU A 181 20.93 -0.27 -6.35
N VAL A 182 20.48 0.81 -5.71
CA VAL A 182 19.22 0.81 -4.94
C VAL A 182 18.04 0.56 -5.88
N ALA A 183 18.00 1.20 -7.06
CA ALA A 183 16.94 0.99 -8.03
C ALA A 183 16.89 -0.46 -8.54
N LYS A 184 18.04 -1.09 -8.82
CA LYS A 184 18.13 -2.51 -9.21
C LYS A 184 17.68 -3.42 -8.09
N TRP A 185 18.17 -3.18 -6.88
CA TRP A 185 17.82 -3.99 -5.72
C TRP A 185 16.31 -3.93 -5.45
N THR A 186 15.72 -2.75 -5.38
CA THR A 186 14.29 -2.58 -5.12
C THR A 186 13.45 -3.22 -6.22
N HIS A 187 13.82 -3.05 -7.50
CA HIS A 187 13.15 -3.71 -8.62
C HIS A 187 13.20 -5.24 -8.49
N SER A 188 14.29 -5.81 -8.00
CA SER A 188 14.42 -7.27 -7.77
C SER A 188 13.51 -7.79 -6.66
N GLN A 189 13.02 -6.93 -5.76
CA GLN A 189 12.08 -7.29 -4.70
C GLN A 189 10.63 -7.36 -5.20
N LEU A 190 10.32 -6.72 -6.32
CA LEU A 190 8.97 -6.65 -6.87
C LEU A 190 8.45 -8.03 -7.30
N SER A 191 7.15 -8.14 -7.36
CA SER A 191 6.42 -9.26 -7.95
C SER A 191 5.40 -8.76 -8.96
N PRO A 192 5.03 -9.56 -9.98
CA PRO A 192 4.01 -9.16 -10.93
C PRO A 192 2.71 -8.73 -10.25
N GLU A 193 2.16 -7.61 -10.69
CA GLU A 193 0.89 -7.05 -10.23
C GLU A 193 -0.28 -7.80 -10.86
N PRO A 194 -1.27 -8.28 -10.09
CA PRO A 194 -2.53 -8.74 -10.66
C PRO A 194 -3.22 -7.61 -11.42
N TYR A 195 -3.55 -7.82 -12.70
CA TYR A 195 -4.06 -6.70 -13.49
C TYR A 195 -5.57 -6.47 -13.35
N GLN A 196 -6.34 -7.52 -13.01
CA GLN A 196 -7.78 -7.40 -12.85
C GLN A 196 -8.19 -6.34 -11.79
N PRO A 197 -7.58 -6.26 -10.59
CA PRO A 197 -7.91 -5.21 -9.61
C PRO A 197 -7.73 -3.78 -10.14
N CYS A 198 -6.79 -3.56 -11.07
CA CYS A 198 -6.57 -2.26 -11.69
C CYS A 198 -7.64 -1.88 -12.73
N LYS A 199 -8.35 -2.88 -13.28
CA LYS A 199 -9.45 -2.72 -14.26
C LYS A 199 -10.83 -2.62 -13.60
N ASP A 200 -10.98 -3.10 -12.37
CA ASP A 200 -12.25 -3.12 -11.67
C ASP A 200 -12.74 -1.71 -11.37
N LYS A 201 -13.96 -1.40 -11.79
CA LYS A 201 -14.63 -0.13 -11.50
C LYS A 201 -15.23 -0.18 -10.10
N LEU A 202 -14.94 0.85 -9.29
CA LEU A 202 -15.34 0.88 -7.89
C LEU A 202 -16.57 1.78 -7.68
N ASP A 203 -17.61 1.25 -7.03
CA ASP A 203 -18.64 2.09 -6.42
C ASP A 203 -18.06 2.67 -5.11
N LEU A 204 -17.87 3.99 -5.08
CA LEU A 204 -17.26 4.73 -3.98
C LEU A 204 -18.25 5.76 -3.35
N LYS A 205 -19.56 5.63 -3.63
CA LYS A 205 -20.56 6.53 -3.07
C LYS A 205 -20.51 6.58 -1.54
N LYS A 206 -20.37 5.40 -0.91
CA LYS A 206 -20.26 5.30 0.55
C LYS A 206 -18.96 5.93 1.05
N PHE A 207 -17.82 5.67 0.40
CA PHE A 207 -16.53 6.28 0.75
C PHE A 207 -16.63 7.81 0.79
N TYR A 208 -17.22 8.42 -0.24
CA TYR A 208 -17.36 9.87 -0.33
C TYR A 208 -18.36 10.47 0.68
N SER A 209 -19.23 9.65 1.28
CA SER A 209 -20.14 10.05 2.34
C SER A 209 -19.55 9.93 3.75
N LEU A 210 -18.37 9.29 3.90
CA LEU A 210 -17.76 9.06 5.21
C LEU A 210 -17.18 10.34 5.79
N SER A 211 -17.49 10.59 7.07
CA SER A 211 -16.91 11.66 7.87
C SER A 211 -15.51 11.34 8.41
N THR A 212 -15.00 10.11 8.23
CA THR A 212 -13.65 9.71 8.64
C THR A 212 -12.62 10.74 8.19
N PRO A 213 -11.81 11.32 9.11
CA PRO A 213 -10.80 12.30 8.76
C PRO A 213 -9.82 11.77 7.72
N LYS A 214 -9.37 12.63 6.82
CA LYS A 214 -8.51 12.26 5.70
C LYS A 214 -7.26 13.13 5.65
N SER A 215 -6.16 12.55 5.23
CA SER A 215 -4.90 13.24 4.94
C SER A 215 -4.33 12.75 3.61
N TYR A 216 -3.56 13.59 2.96
CA TYR A 216 -2.81 13.25 1.76
C TYR A 216 -1.34 13.60 1.97
N ILE A 217 -0.44 12.64 1.81
CA ILE A 217 1.00 12.88 1.75
C ILE A 217 1.39 12.94 0.30
N ASN A 218 1.92 14.09 -0.12
CA ASN A 218 2.41 14.32 -1.47
C ASN A 218 3.93 14.34 -1.48
N CYS A 219 4.56 13.36 -2.16
CA CYS A 219 5.98 13.38 -2.45
C CYS A 219 6.19 14.26 -3.68
N THR A 220 6.93 15.36 -3.51
CA THR A 220 6.97 16.45 -4.50
C THR A 220 7.82 16.15 -5.73
N GLU A 221 8.63 15.09 -5.68
CA GLU A 221 9.53 14.65 -6.76
C GLU A 221 9.02 13.36 -7.43
N ASP A 222 7.80 12.94 -7.08
CA ASP A 222 7.16 11.76 -7.65
C ASP A 222 6.72 12.01 -9.09
N THR A 223 7.30 11.25 -9.99
CA THR A 223 7.04 11.28 -11.45
C THR A 223 6.38 10.01 -11.97
N ALA A 224 5.93 9.10 -11.09
CA ALA A 224 5.22 7.88 -11.49
C ALA A 224 3.95 8.17 -12.30
N LEU A 225 3.26 9.26 -11.98
CA LEU A 225 2.32 9.90 -12.89
C LEU A 225 2.97 11.19 -13.44
N PRO A 226 2.83 11.49 -14.74
CA PRO A 226 3.40 12.69 -15.32
C PRO A 226 2.94 13.96 -14.60
N PRO A 227 3.80 14.98 -14.49
CA PRO A 227 3.43 16.26 -13.90
C PRO A 227 2.33 16.96 -14.71
N GLY A 228 1.72 17.98 -14.13
CA GLY A 228 0.63 18.73 -14.74
C GLY A 228 -0.73 18.06 -14.52
N GLU A 229 -1.46 17.77 -15.58
CA GLU A 229 -2.82 17.23 -15.50
C GLU A 229 -2.93 15.86 -14.82
N TRP A 230 -1.85 15.08 -14.81
CA TRP A 230 -1.79 13.75 -14.21
C TRP A 230 -1.18 13.73 -12.81
N ALA A 231 -0.62 14.83 -12.33
CA ALA A 231 0.05 14.92 -11.04
C ALA A 231 -0.84 14.41 -9.88
N TRP A 232 -0.19 13.82 -8.87
CA TRP A 232 -0.88 13.31 -7.68
C TRP A 232 -1.64 14.41 -6.94
N HIS A 233 -0.98 15.51 -6.65
CA HIS A 233 -1.56 16.68 -6.02
C HIS A 233 -1.55 17.87 -7.00
N PRO A 234 -2.67 18.62 -7.15
CA PRO A 234 -3.94 18.52 -6.40
C PRO A 234 -4.96 17.52 -6.99
N ARG A 235 -4.68 16.87 -8.11
CA ARG A 235 -5.66 16.07 -8.86
C ARG A 235 -6.33 14.98 -8.02
N MET A 236 -5.54 14.16 -7.31
CA MET A 236 -6.08 13.08 -6.46
C MET A 236 -6.57 13.62 -5.12
N SER A 237 -5.77 14.44 -4.46
CA SER A 237 -6.05 14.93 -3.11
C SER A 237 -7.31 15.78 -3.01
N SER A 238 -7.61 16.60 -4.02
CA SER A 238 -8.81 17.46 -4.01
C SER A 238 -10.13 16.68 -3.96
N ARG A 239 -10.13 15.41 -4.36
CA ARG A 239 -11.30 14.53 -4.31
C ARG A 239 -11.68 14.10 -2.89
N LEU A 240 -10.77 14.26 -1.93
CA LEU A 240 -11.00 13.88 -0.53
C LEU A 240 -11.95 14.83 0.22
N GLY A 241 -12.31 15.98 -0.38
CA GLY A 241 -13.09 17.03 0.28
C GLY A 241 -12.23 17.78 1.29
N LEU A 242 -12.63 17.80 2.57
CA LEU A 242 -11.80 18.36 3.64
C LEU A 242 -10.71 17.35 4.02
N TYR A 243 -9.45 17.72 3.82
CA TYR A 243 -8.30 16.86 4.14
C TYR A 243 -7.10 17.70 4.62
N ARG A 244 -6.18 17.05 5.30
CA ARG A 244 -4.88 17.61 5.65
C ARG A 244 -3.89 17.26 4.54
N LEU A 245 -3.23 18.29 3.98
CA LEU A 245 -2.10 18.10 3.07
C LEU A 245 -0.80 18.08 3.87
N VAL A 246 0.00 17.05 3.65
CA VAL A 246 1.37 16.93 4.13
C VAL A 246 2.28 16.76 2.91
N GLN A 247 3.38 17.49 2.84
CA GLN A 247 4.32 17.41 1.73
C GLN A 247 5.69 16.99 2.21
N MET A 248 6.41 16.26 1.34
CA MET A 248 7.80 15.90 1.55
C MET A 248 8.52 15.76 0.21
N PRO A 249 9.85 16.00 0.15
CA PRO A 249 10.64 15.63 -1.02
C PRO A 249 10.69 14.11 -1.16
N GLY A 250 10.99 13.63 -2.35
CA GLY A 250 11.19 12.24 -2.67
C GLY A 250 10.31 11.74 -3.81
N SER A 251 10.69 10.58 -4.33
CA SER A 251 10.03 9.88 -5.42
C SER A 251 8.76 9.14 -4.98
N HIS A 252 8.17 8.39 -5.91
CA HIS A 252 7.05 7.49 -5.62
C HIS A 252 7.43 6.44 -4.57
N GLU A 253 8.67 5.97 -4.61
CA GLU A 253 9.20 4.91 -3.76
C GLU A 253 9.97 5.44 -2.54
N VAL A 254 9.51 6.55 -2.00
CA VAL A 254 10.05 7.15 -0.76
C VAL A 254 10.08 6.17 0.42
N ILE A 255 9.30 5.10 0.35
CA ILE A 255 9.32 3.99 1.31
C ILE A 255 10.71 3.33 1.41
N TYR A 256 11.48 3.36 0.34
CA TYR A 256 12.85 2.83 0.29
C TYR A 256 13.90 3.92 0.44
N THR A 257 13.68 5.09 -0.20
CA THR A 257 14.71 6.11 -0.30
C THR A 257 14.78 7.02 0.93
N ASN A 258 13.66 7.22 1.66
CA ASN A 258 13.63 8.03 2.88
C ASN A 258 12.62 7.51 3.92
N PRO A 259 12.77 6.28 4.43
CA PRO A 259 11.81 5.68 5.37
C PRO A 259 11.68 6.46 6.69
N LYS A 260 12.78 7.08 7.17
CA LYS A 260 12.76 7.90 8.40
C LYS A 260 11.95 9.18 8.21
N GLY A 261 12.17 9.89 7.11
CA GLY A 261 11.39 11.09 6.77
C GLY A 261 9.93 10.74 6.55
N LEU A 262 9.66 9.62 5.86
CA LEU A 262 8.31 9.13 5.63
C LEU A 262 7.59 8.78 6.93
N ALA A 263 8.23 8.08 7.88
CA ALA A 263 7.65 7.77 9.18
C ALA A 263 7.23 9.04 9.93
N ALA A 264 8.07 10.08 9.94
CA ALA A 264 7.74 11.37 10.54
C ALA A 264 6.51 12.01 9.86
N LYS A 265 6.40 11.92 8.53
CA LYS A 265 5.27 12.46 7.77
C LYS A 265 3.98 11.64 7.93
N ILE A 266 4.09 10.34 8.12
CA ILE A 266 2.95 9.47 8.46
C ILE A 266 2.40 9.85 9.84
N ILE A 267 3.28 10.07 10.83
CA ILE A 267 2.87 10.53 12.17
C ILE A 267 2.20 11.91 12.07
N GLU A 268 2.78 12.86 11.34
CA GLU A 268 2.21 14.19 11.11
C GLU A 268 0.83 14.12 10.47
N ALA A 269 0.68 13.28 9.44
CA ALA A 269 -0.58 13.08 8.72
C ALA A 269 -1.63 12.36 9.57
N GLY A 270 -1.21 11.47 10.47
CA GLY A 270 -2.08 10.62 11.29
C GLY A 270 -2.64 11.29 12.56
N ARG A 271 -2.06 12.42 12.99
CA ARG A 271 -2.52 13.12 14.20
C ARG A 271 -3.93 13.69 14.06
N ASP A 272 -4.58 13.95 15.18
CA ASP A 272 -5.90 14.60 15.25
C ASP A 272 -5.91 16.02 14.70
#